data_ab660b0a262da417cef5b36bed9c567b
#
_entry.id   ab660b0a262da417cef5b36bed9c567b
#
_cell.length_a   1.000
_cell.length_b   1.000
_cell.length_c   1.000
_cell.angle_alpha   90.00
_cell.angle_beta   90.00
_cell.angle_gamma   90.00
#
_symmetry.space_group_name_H-M   'P 1'
#
loop_
_entity.id
_entity.type
_entity.pdbx_description
1 polymer ?
#
loop_
_entity_poly.entity_id
_entity_poly.type
_entity_poly.pdbx_seq_one_letter_code
_entity_poly.pdbx_strand_id
1 'polypeptide(L)'
;MTRTATALCALALAAFTLAAPAGAQERVFVGIATGGTGGTYYPLGGMLAQLISNKAELEGKRISATAETGNASVANASLLARAEIETAFIAADILDAAYKGMNQFEGNKVENIRALGSLYPETVQLVARAGSGIESFADIKGKSVSSGSPGSGQWQLLGDLLAAHGMTREDVTEDHSSFAQSADKLKDGNLDASLITAGSPTASITELATGHDIRIVPLSGDEITALQEVQPYYANATLKGGTYRGIDQDVETIAVRAIWATHAGIDDDLAYAMVKALYENTDILAQVHVMGAQISLATALESVSIPLHPGAERYYREQGLIK
;
A
#
# COMPACT_ATOMS: atom_id res chain seq x y z
N MET A 1 -60.46 -63.25 13.55
CA MET A 1 -60.45 -61.80 13.32
C MET A 1 -59.20 -61.24 14.00
N THR A 2 -58.14 -61.03 13.27
CA THR A 2 -56.94 -60.22 13.66
C THR A 2 -55.75 -60.66 12.82
N ARG A 3 -55.65 -60.19 11.58
CA ARG A 3 -54.45 -60.31 10.76
C ARG A 3 -54.44 -59.13 9.75
N THR A 4 -54.20 -57.92 10.16
CA THR A 4 -53.99 -56.76 9.25
C THR A 4 -53.44 -55.54 9.99
N ALA A 5 -52.36 -55.70 10.78
CA ALA A 5 -51.73 -54.53 11.44
C ALA A 5 -50.18 -54.52 11.38
N THR A 6 -49.55 -55.33 10.52
CA THR A 6 -48.07 -55.44 10.55
C THR A 6 -47.39 -55.11 9.20
N ALA A 7 -48.10 -54.49 8.26
CA ALA A 7 -47.59 -54.25 6.91
C ALA A 7 -47.34 -52.73 6.60
N LEU A 8 -47.56 -51.81 7.53
CA LEU A 8 -47.37 -50.34 7.26
C LEU A 8 -46.14 -49.69 7.89
N CYS A 9 -45.34 -50.43 8.68
CA CYS A 9 -44.12 -49.86 9.28
C CYS A 9 -42.81 -50.09 8.49
N ALA A 10 -42.86 -50.84 7.38
CA ALA A 10 -41.62 -51.18 6.64
C ALA A 10 -41.30 -50.27 5.44
N LEU A 11 -42.15 -49.27 5.10
CA LEU A 11 -41.92 -48.37 3.96
C LEU A 11 -41.42 -46.95 4.35
N ALA A 12 -41.29 -46.64 5.63
CA ALA A 12 -40.85 -45.32 6.09
C ALA A 12 -39.32 -45.23 6.35
N LEU A 13 -38.55 -46.32 6.17
CA LEU A 13 -37.10 -46.34 6.49
C LEU A 13 -36.18 -46.27 5.25
N ALA A 14 -36.73 -46.12 4.04
CA ALA A 14 -35.91 -46.12 2.82
C ALA A 14 -35.69 -44.74 2.17
N ALA A 15 -36.12 -43.64 2.81
CA ALA A 15 -35.95 -42.28 2.28
C ALA A 15 -34.85 -41.44 2.98
N PHE A 16 -33.98 -42.06 3.81
CA PHE A 16 -32.76 -41.42 4.33
C PHE A 16 -31.58 -41.67 3.38
N THR A 17 -31.77 -41.35 2.10
CA THR A 17 -30.72 -41.45 1.12
C THR A 17 -30.02 -40.11 1.00
N LEU A 18 -28.71 -40.10 1.36
CA LEU A 18 -27.64 -39.36 0.70
C LEU A 18 -27.89 -37.85 0.53
N ALA A 19 -28.05 -37.14 1.62
CA ALA A 19 -27.41 -35.81 1.66
C ALA A 19 -25.90 -36.08 1.66
N ALA A 20 -25.28 -36.09 0.46
CA ALA A 20 -23.84 -35.95 0.38
C ALA A 20 -23.48 -34.76 1.26
N PRO A 21 -22.49 -34.86 2.17
CA PRO A 21 -22.04 -33.67 2.88
C PRO A 21 -21.71 -32.68 1.79
N ALA A 22 -22.37 -31.51 1.79
CA ALA A 22 -21.92 -30.38 1.00
C ALA A 22 -20.47 -30.17 1.46
N GLY A 23 -19.51 -30.61 0.65
CA GLY A 23 -18.11 -30.59 0.99
C GLY A 23 -17.81 -29.17 1.42
N ALA A 24 -17.36 -28.97 2.64
CA ALA A 24 -16.93 -27.67 3.11
C ALA A 24 -15.84 -27.21 2.14
N GLN A 25 -16.16 -26.22 1.31
CA GLN A 25 -15.22 -25.67 0.33
C GLN A 25 -13.97 -25.22 1.09
N GLU A 26 -12.81 -25.74 0.72
CA GLU A 26 -11.53 -25.38 1.34
C GLU A 26 -11.36 -23.85 1.30
N ARG A 27 -10.96 -23.25 2.41
CA ARG A 27 -10.71 -21.81 2.48
C ARG A 27 -9.24 -21.53 2.39
N VAL A 28 -8.89 -20.59 1.53
CA VAL A 28 -7.56 -19.99 1.42
C VAL A 28 -7.64 -18.61 2.04
N PHE A 29 -6.81 -18.35 3.05
CA PHE A 29 -6.72 -17.05 3.69
C PHE A 29 -5.61 -16.23 3.03
N VAL A 30 -5.86 -14.93 2.83
CA VAL A 30 -4.91 -14.01 2.24
C VAL A 30 -4.87 -12.73 3.09
N GLY A 31 -3.76 -12.53 3.79
CA GLY A 31 -3.46 -11.27 4.46
C GLY A 31 -2.86 -10.26 3.48
N ILE A 32 -3.24 -9.01 3.61
CA ILE A 32 -2.66 -7.87 2.88
C ILE A 32 -2.08 -6.91 3.90
N ALA A 33 -0.77 -6.90 4.10
CA ALA A 33 -0.13 -5.93 4.96
C ALA A 33 -0.18 -4.54 4.29
N THR A 34 -0.61 -3.56 5.07
CA THR A 34 -0.82 -2.18 4.61
C THR A 34 0.01 -1.18 5.43
N GLY A 35 -0.50 0.01 5.69
CA GLY A 35 0.06 1.02 6.57
C GLY A 35 -0.92 1.40 7.68
N GLY A 36 -0.67 2.50 8.36
CA GLY A 36 -1.59 3.08 9.33
C GLY A 36 -2.88 3.61 8.68
N THR A 37 -3.93 3.75 9.47
CA THR A 37 -5.27 4.18 9.02
C THR A 37 -5.30 5.63 8.51
N GLY A 38 -4.32 6.46 8.86
CA GLY A 38 -4.21 7.85 8.38
C GLY A 38 -3.67 7.99 6.96
N GLY A 39 -3.21 6.89 6.33
CA GLY A 39 -2.69 6.84 4.96
C GLY A 39 -3.65 6.19 3.97
N THR A 40 -3.14 5.89 2.77
CA THR A 40 -3.92 5.36 1.64
C THR A 40 -3.87 3.84 1.52
N TYR A 41 -2.83 3.19 2.04
CA TYR A 41 -2.67 1.73 1.97
C TYR A 41 -3.83 0.98 2.61
N TYR A 42 -4.22 1.37 3.82
CA TYR A 42 -5.24 0.63 4.57
C TYR A 42 -6.63 0.66 3.90
N PRO A 43 -7.21 1.82 3.54
CA PRO A 43 -8.52 1.83 2.89
C PRO A 43 -8.53 1.12 1.52
N LEU A 44 -7.49 1.28 0.70
CA LEU A 44 -7.39 0.58 -0.58
C LEU A 44 -7.10 -0.91 -0.41
N GLY A 45 -6.27 -1.30 0.56
CA GLY A 45 -6.04 -2.69 0.92
C GLY A 45 -7.31 -3.38 1.40
N GLY A 46 -8.14 -2.69 2.20
CA GLY A 46 -9.45 -3.18 2.65
C GLY A 46 -10.40 -3.45 1.49
N MET A 47 -10.46 -2.55 0.51
CA MET A 47 -11.28 -2.75 -0.68
C MET A 47 -10.70 -3.86 -1.58
N LEU A 48 -9.39 -3.92 -1.76
CA LEU A 48 -8.74 -5.01 -2.49
C LEU A 48 -9.02 -6.38 -1.83
N ALA A 49 -8.98 -6.46 -0.51
CA ALA A 49 -9.32 -7.68 0.23
C ALA A 49 -10.78 -8.12 -0.03
N GLN A 50 -11.73 -7.17 -0.02
CA GLN A 50 -13.13 -7.46 -0.37
C GLN A 50 -13.26 -7.89 -1.83
N LEU A 51 -12.56 -7.23 -2.74
CA LEU A 51 -12.57 -7.56 -4.16
C LEU A 51 -12.03 -8.98 -4.38
N ILE A 52 -10.88 -9.33 -3.81
CA ILE A 52 -10.29 -10.67 -3.89
C ILE A 52 -11.26 -11.72 -3.33
N SER A 53 -11.83 -11.49 -2.15
CA SER A 53 -12.76 -12.42 -1.50
C SER A 53 -14.03 -12.69 -2.33
N ASN A 54 -14.45 -11.70 -3.13
CA ASN A 54 -15.71 -11.77 -3.87
C ASN A 54 -15.54 -12.11 -5.37
N LYS A 55 -14.37 -11.83 -5.96
CA LYS A 55 -14.13 -11.91 -7.40
C LYS A 55 -13.00 -12.85 -7.82
N ALA A 56 -12.03 -13.13 -6.92
CA ALA A 56 -10.98 -14.07 -7.28
C ALA A 56 -11.52 -15.51 -7.27
N GLU A 57 -11.31 -16.20 -8.38
CA GLU A 57 -11.78 -17.58 -8.58
C GLU A 57 -10.60 -18.55 -8.50
N LEU A 58 -10.67 -19.49 -7.58
CA LEU A 58 -9.70 -20.57 -7.41
C LEU A 58 -10.47 -21.90 -7.34
N GLU A 59 -10.15 -22.82 -8.24
CA GLU A 59 -10.90 -24.06 -8.41
C GLU A 59 -11.03 -24.84 -7.08
N GLY A 60 -12.28 -25.19 -6.73
CA GLY A 60 -12.61 -25.95 -5.52
C GLY A 60 -12.38 -25.22 -4.19
N LYS A 61 -11.90 -23.97 -4.20
CA LYS A 61 -11.53 -23.22 -3.00
C LYS A 61 -12.24 -21.87 -2.92
N ARG A 62 -12.44 -21.38 -1.70
CA ARG A 62 -12.94 -20.03 -1.44
C ARG A 62 -11.82 -19.19 -0.86
N ILE A 63 -11.53 -18.05 -1.47
CA ILE A 63 -10.55 -17.10 -0.95
C ILE A 63 -11.23 -16.18 0.07
N SER A 64 -10.54 -15.95 1.19
CA SER A 64 -10.93 -15.00 2.24
C SER A 64 -9.76 -14.06 2.51
N ALA A 65 -9.82 -12.86 1.95
CA ALA A 65 -8.77 -11.87 2.11
C ALA A 65 -9.11 -10.84 3.19
N THR A 66 -8.09 -10.35 3.90
CA THR A 66 -8.20 -9.30 4.93
C THR A 66 -7.04 -8.31 4.80
N ALA A 67 -7.32 -7.02 5.05
CA ALA A 67 -6.27 -6.02 5.15
C ALA A 67 -5.82 -5.86 6.61
N GLU A 68 -4.52 -5.81 6.82
CA GLU A 68 -3.90 -5.65 8.12
C GLU A 68 -3.22 -4.29 8.21
N THR A 69 -3.48 -3.55 9.28
CA THR A 69 -2.76 -2.30 9.56
C THR A 69 -1.33 -2.60 9.98
N GLY A 70 -0.38 -1.74 9.58
CA GLY A 70 1.03 -1.93 9.91
C GLY A 70 1.86 -0.65 9.77
N ASN A 71 3.16 -0.85 9.74
CA ASN A 71 4.15 0.22 9.64
C ASN A 71 4.63 0.48 8.21
N ALA A 72 3.89 0.02 7.21
CA ALA A 72 4.14 0.20 5.79
C ALA A 72 5.45 -0.47 5.28
N SER A 73 6.10 0.11 4.27
CA SER A 73 6.94 -0.55 3.27
C SER A 73 8.08 -1.42 3.81
N VAL A 74 8.90 -0.95 4.75
CA VAL A 74 10.04 -1.73 5.28
C VAL A 74 9.57 -2.90 6.14
N ALA A 75 8.56 -2.65 7.00
CA ALA A 75 7.95 -3.69 7.82
C ALA A 75 7.26 -4.74 6.94
N ASN A 76 6.54 -4.29 5.92
CA ASN A 76 5.81 -5.16 4.98
C ASN A 76 6.77 -6.06 4.18
N ALA A 77 7.88 -5.51 3.67
CA ALA A 77 8.91 -6.31 3.02
C ALA A 77 9.51 -7.36 3.97
N SER A 78 9.69 -7.01 5.23
CA SER A 78 10.20 -7.93 6.26
C SER A 78 9.19 -9.05 6.59
N LEU A 79 7.89 -8.78 6.59
CA LEU A 79 6.84 -9.80 6.75
C LEU A 79 6.83 -10.78 5.56
N LEU A 80 6.92 -10.28 4.33
CA LEU A 80 7.01 -11.10 3.12
C LEU A 80 8.29 -11.95 3.10
N ALA A 81 9.42 -11.39 3.57
CA ALA A 81 10.69 -12.11 3.66
C ALA A 81 10.56 -13.40 4.49
N ARG A 82 9.78 -13.35 5.57
CA ARG A 82 9.52 -14.47 6.48
C ARG A 82 8.28 -15.28 6.16
N ALA A 83 7.56 -14.92 5.06
CA ALA A 83 6.28 -15.50 4.69
C ALA A 83 5.25 -15.48 5.86
N GLU A 84 5.25 -14.40 6.63
CA GLU A 84 4.32 -14.15 7.74
C GLU A 84 3.02 -13.46 7.28
N ILE A 85 3.01 -13.01 6.02
CA ILE A 85 1.86 -12.43 5.33
C ILE A 85 1.89 -12.84 3.86
N GLU A 86 0.74 -13.03 3.23
CA GLU A 86 0.65 -13.47 1.84
C GLU A 86 0.98 -12.36 0.86
N THR A 87 0.48 -11.16 1.11
CA THR A 87 0.71 -10.00 0.22
C THR A 87 0.90 -8.71 1.00
N ALA A 88 1.45 -7.68 0.37
CA ALA A 88 1.68 -6.39 1.00
C ALA A 88 1.73 -5.24 -0.01
N PHE A 89 1.43 -4.02 0.45
CA PHE A 89 1.70 -2.79 -0.28
C PHE A 89 3.07 -2.24 0.14
N ILE A 90 3.91 -1.93 -0.84
CA ILE A 90 5.30 -1.47 -0.63
C ILE A 90 5.61 -0.40 -1.66
N ALA A 91 6.24 0.71 -1.26
CA ALA A 91 6.75 1.72 -2.18
C ALA A 91 7.87 1.14 -3.06
N ALA A 92 7.93 1.53 -4.32
CA ALA A 92 8.81 0.92 -5.32
C ALA A 92 10.31 1.02 -4.97
N ASP A 93 10.74 2.14 -4.37
CA ASP A 93 12.10 2.34 -3.89
C ASP A 93 12.48 1.36 -2.78
N ILE A 94 11.57 1.16 -1.81
CA ILE A 94 11.77 0.21 -0.70
C ILE A 94 11.72 -1.24 -1.18
N LEU A 95 10.84 -1.54 -2.15
CA LEU A 95 10.75 -2.86 -2.75
C LEU A 95 12.05 -3.26 -3.46
N ASP A 96 12.63 -2.32 -4.23
CA ASP A 96 13.90 -2.51 -4.91
C ASP A 96 15.06 -2.66 -3.92
N ALA A 97 15.11 -1.79 -2.91
CA ALA A 97 16.11 -1.88 -1.84
C ALA A 97 16.05 -3.22 -1.09
N ALA A 98 14.86 -3.71 -0.79
CA ALA A 98 14.66 -5.01 -0.14
C ALA A 98 15.17 -6.15 -1.03
N TYR A 99 14.80 -6.16 -2.31
CA TYR A 99 15.21 -7.21 -3.24
C TYR A 99 16.72 -7.20 -3.51
N LYS A 100 17.35 -6.03 -3.59
CA LYS A 100 18.79 -5.88 -3.82
C LYS A 100 19.64 -5.99 -2.54
N GLY A 101 19.05 -5.88 -1.36
CA GLY A 101 19.77 -5.85 -0.08
C GLY A 101 20.50 -4.53 0.12
N MET A 102 19.84 -3.41 -0.14
CA MET A 102 20.39 -2.06 0.00
C MET A 102 19.74 -1.31 1.17
N ASN A 103 20.36 -0.22 1.60
CA ASN A 103 19.85 0.67 2.65
C ASN A 103 19.50 -0.13 3.94
N GLN A 104 18.26 -0.07 4.41
CA GLN A 104 17.79 -0.78 5.62
C GLN A 104 17.87 -2.31 5.49
N PHE A 105 18.08 -2.82 4.29
CA PHE A 105 18.20 -4.25 4.00
C PHE A 105 19.62 -4.70 3.73
N GLU A 106 20.63 -3.86 4.02
CA GLU A 106 22.03 -4.25 3.90
C GLU A 106 22.32 -5.48 4.76
N GLY A 107 22.85 -6.53 4.14
CA GLY A 107 23.05 -7.83 4.77
C GLY A 107 21.78 -8.67 4.96
N ASN A 108 20.60 -8.17 4.60
CA ASN A 108 19.30 -8.84 4.76
C ASN A 108 18.47 -8.80 3.47
N LYS A 109 19.08 -9.19 2.36
CA LYS A 109 18.43 -9.23 1.04
C LYS A 109 17.19 -10.13 1.04
N VAL A 110 16.09 -9.63 0.48
CA VAL A 110 14.80 -10.35 0.40
C VAL A 110 14.64 -10.98 -0.98
N GLU A 111 15.32 -12.10 -1.22
CA GLU A 111 15.35 -12.76 -2.55
C GLU A 111 14.01 -13.43 -2.94
N ASN A 112 13.17 -13.74 -1.96
CA ASN A 112 11.90 -14.41 -2.18
C ASN A 112 10.73 -13.45 -2.46
N ILE A 113 10.94 -12.12 -2.41
CA ILE A 113 9.88 -11.16 -2.72
C ILE A 113 9.58 -11.15 -4.23
N ARG A 114 8.30 -11.01 -4.59
CA ARG A 114 7.80 -10.96 -5.97
C ARG A 114 6.79 -9.84 -6.13
N ALA A 115 6.75 -9.20 -7.29
CA ALA A 115 5.71 -8.23 -7.59
C ALA A 115 4.45 -8.92 -8.12
N LEU A 116 3.30 -8.46 -7.67
CA LEU A 116 1.99 -8.77 -8.25
C LEU A 116 1.57 -7.70 -9.23
N GLY A 117 1.92 -6.42 -8.99
CA GLY A 117 1.68 -5.33 -9.92
C GLY A 117 1.81 -3.96 -9.28
N SER A 118 1.85 -2.93 -10.12
CA SER A 118 1.87 -1.53 -9.71
C SER A 118 0.45 -1.04 -9.42
N LEU A 119 0.29 -0.21 -8.40
CA LEU A 119 -1.01 0.30 -7.99
C LEU A 119 -1.20 1.77 -8.42
N TYR A 120 -0.77 2.71 -7.62
CA TYR A 120 -0.99 4.14 -7.82
C TYR A 120 0.23 4.96 -7.40
N PRO A 121 0.33 6.24 -7.85
CA PRO A 121 1.40 7.13 -7.39
C PRO A 121 1.13 7.62 -5.96
N GLU A 122 2.15 7.58 -5.13
CA GLU A 122 2.18 8.13 -3.78
C GLU A 122 2.92 9.46 -3.82
N THR A 123 2.18 10.54 -3.61
CA THR A 123 2.74 11.90 -3.60
C THR A 123 3.53 12.12 -2.31
N VAL A 124 4.73 12.64 -2.41
CA VAL A 124 5.53 13.07 -1.27
C VAL A 124 5.04 14.44 -0.82
N GLN A 125 4.58 14.55 0.42
CA GLN A 125 3.95 15.73 0.98
C GLN A 125 4.68 16.13 2.26
N LEU A 126 5.50 17.18 2.19
CA LEU A 126 6.06 17.79 3.39
C LEU A 126 5.03 18.78 3.94
N VAL A 127 4.31 18.32 4.95
CA VAL A 127 3.24 19.08 5.61
C VAL A 127 3.83 19.89 6.75
N ALA A 128 3.75 21.20 6.68
CA ALA A 128 4.20 22.09 7.73
C ALA A 128 3.02 22.78 8.44
N ARG A 129 3.13 22.97 9.75
CA ARG A 129 2.19 23.74 10.53
C ARG A 129 2.26 25.22 10.13
N ALA A 130 1.12 25.88 9.95
CA ALA A 130 1.11 27.32 9.77
C ALA A 130 1.81 28.03 10.94
N GLY A 131 2.61 29.03 10.62
CA GLY A 131 3.40 29.76 11.62
C GLY A 131 4.68 29.04 12.09
N SER A 132 5.02 27.85 11.58
CA SER A 132 6.34 27.21 11.82
C SER A 132 7.51 27.95 11.18
N GLY A 133 7.22 28.81 10.17
CA GLY A 133 8.22 29.51 9.38
C GLY A 133 8.85 28.65 8.29
N ILE A 134 8.29 27.47 8.00
CA ILE A 134 8.77 26.56 6.95
C ILE A 134 8.03 26.89 5.64
N GLU A 135 8.74 27.43 4.66
CA GLU A 135 8.25 27.77 3.32
C GLU A 135 8.95 26.99 2.21
N SER A 136 10.17 26.55 2.47
CA SER A 136 10.98 25.69 1.61
C SER A 136 11.54 24.51 2.40
N PHE A 137 12.08 23.50 1.71
CA PHE A 137 12.70 22.35 2.40
C PHE A 137 13.86 22.78 3.29
N ALA A 138 14.66 23.79 2.89
CA ALA A 138 15.80 24.29 3.67
C ALA A 138 15.38 24.84 5.05
N ASP A 139 14.14 25.33 5.18
CA ASP A 139 13.64 25.91 6.43
C ASP A 139 13.35 24.89 7.54
N ILE A 140 13.44 23.58 7.23
CA ILE A 140 13.31 22.54 8.27
C ILE A 140 14.53 22.47 9.19
N LYS A 141 15.62 23.17 8.86
CA LYS A 141 16.81 23.20 9.70
C LYS A 141 16.48 23.76 11.08
N GLY A 142 16.83 23.00 12.13
CA GLY A 142 16.52 23.32 13.52
C GLY A 142 15.07 23.07 13.93
N LYS A 143 14.23 22.50 13.06
CA LYS A 143 12.82 22.19 13.33
C LYS A 143 12.60 20.75 13.76
N SER A 144 11.44 20.50 14.36
CA SER A 144 10.95 19.15 14.63
C SER A 144 10.22 18.58 13.41
N VAL A 145 10.71 17.45 12.87
CA VAL A 145 10.20 16.87 11.64
C VAL A 145 9.93 15.37 11.83
N SER A 146 8.72 14.92 11.51
CA SER A 146 8.42 13.50 11.51
C SER A 146 8.80 12.84 10.18
N SER A 147 9.58 11.76 10.29
CA SER A 147 9.96 10.86 9.19
C SER A 147 9.09 9.60 9.11
N GLY A 148 7.91 9.62 9.72
CA GLY A 148 6.99 8.50 9.75
C GLY A 148 7.30 7.44 10.80
N SER A 149 6.44 6.44 10.89
CA SER A 149 6.60 5.33 11.85
C SER A 149 7.88 4.54 11.62
N PRO A 150 8.47 3.96 12.67
CA PRO A 150 9.52 2.97 12.51
C PRO A 150 9.06 1.83 11.59
N GLY A 151 9.87 1.48 10.60
CA GLY A 151 9.51 0.48 9.58
C GLY A 151 8.79 1.04 8.35
N SER A 152 8.55 2.37 8.27
CA SER A 152 8.11 3.04 7.04
C SER A 152 9.31 3.40 6.14
N GLY A 153 9.02 3.74 4.87
CA GLY A 153 10.05 4.22 3.92
C GLY A 153 10.45 5.68 4.11
N GLN A 154 9.65 6.49 4.82
CA GLN A 154 9.87 7.94 4.97
C GLN A 154 11.18 8.29 5.66
N TRP A 155 11.65 7.43 6.57
CA TRP A 155 12.93 7.64 7.23
C TRP A 155 14.09 7.72 6.21
N GLN A 156 14.12 6.80 5.25
CA GLN A 156 15.12 6.81 4.17
C GLN A 156 14.96 8.06 3.31
N LEU A 157 13.74 8.34 2.86
CA LEU A 157 13.46 9.49 2.01
C LEU A 157 13.83 10.82 2.67
N LEU A 158 13.56 11.00 3.98
CA LEU A 158 14.00 12.21 4.68
C LEU A 158 15.52 12.35 4.64
N GLY A 159 16.26 11.27 4.85
CA GLY A 159 17.73 11.27 4.75
C GLY A 159 18.23 11.67 3.35
N ASP A 160 17.61 11.12 2.32
CA ASP A 160 17.96 11.40 0.93
C ASP A 160 17.65 12.87 0.57
N LEU A 161 16.50 13.40 1.01
CA LEU A 161 16.13 14.79 0.83
C LEU A 161 17.08 15.75 1.59
N LEU A 162 17.43 15.42 2.83
CA LEU A 162 18.41 16.20 3.61
C LEU A 162 19.75 16.24 2.88
N ALA A 163 20.25 15.09 2.43
CA ALA A 163 21.51 15.00 1.71
C ALA A 163 21.50 15.81 0.40
N ALA A 164 20.42 15.74 -0.37
CA ALA A 164 20.25 16.51 -1.60
C ALA A 164 20.30 18.03 -1.35
N HIS A 165 19.85 18.48 -0.17
CA HIS A 165 19.89 19.89 0.25
C HIS A 165 21.15 20.24 1.06
N GLY A 166 22.17 19.37 1.09
CA GLY A 166 23.41 19.62 1.82
C GLY A 166 23.25 19.63 3.35
N MET A 167 22.20 18.96 3.85
CA MET A 167 21.89 18.81 5.27
C MET A 167 22.11 17.38 5.75
N THR A 168 22.13 17.19 7.06
CA THR A 168 22.22 15.91 7.74
C THR A 168 21.05 15.73 8.71
N ARG A 169 20.86 14.54 9.26
CA ARG A 169 19.82 14.28 10.27
C ARG A 169 20.03 15.09 11.55
N GLU A 170 21.26 15.52 11.84
CA GLU A 170 21.60 16.37 12.99
C GLU A 170 21.06 17.79 12.85
N ASP A 171 20.73 18.21 11.61
CA ASP A 171 20.14 19.51 11.33
C ASP A 171 18.66 19.63 11.69
N VAL A 172 18.00 18.51 12.05
CA VAL A 172 16.58 18.47 12.44
C VAL A 172 16.39 17.72 13.75
N THR A 173 15.30 18.00 14.47
CA THR A 173 14.84 17.14 15.57
C THR A 173 13.87 16.11 14.98
N GLU A 174 14.36 14.89 14.75
CA GLU A 174 13.58 13.86 14.09
C GLU A 174 12.56 13.23 15.04
N ASP A 175 11.31 13.10 14.57
CA ASP A 175 10.20 12.41 15.23
C ASP A 175 9.79 11.18 14.39
N HIS A 176 9.33 10.11 15.05
CA HIS A 176 8.96 8.84 14.42
C HIS A 176 7.50 8.51 14.65
N SER A 177 6.60 9.43 14.34
CA SER A 177 5.16 9.26 14.49
C SER A 177 4.50 8.71 13.22
N SER A 178 3.42 7.95 13.39
CA SER A 178 2.52 7.62 12.28
C SER A 178 1.87 8.88 11.70
N PHE A 179 1.29 8.79 10.50
CA PHE A 179 0.65 9.94 9.86
C PHE A 179 -0.44 10.57 10.74
N ALA A 180 -1.27 9.75 11.38
CA ALA A 180 -2.30 10.24 12.30
C ALA A 180 -1.69 10.92 13.53
N GLN A 181 -0.69 10.30 14.17
CA GLN A 181 0.01 10.89 15.31
C GLN A 181 0.76 12.19 14.93
N SER A 182 1.35 12.24 13.73
CA SER A 182 1.99 13.46 13.21
C SER A 182 0.97 14.58 13.03
N ALA A 183 -0.22 14.28 12.50
CA ALA A 183 -1.30 15.25 12.36
C ALA A 183 -1.73 15.79 13.73
N ASP A 184 -1.88 14.96 14.75
CA ASP A 184 -2.19 15.39 16.11
C ASP A 184 -1.08 16.28 16.69
N LYS A 185 0.19 15.89 16.53
CA LYS A 185 1.34 16.69 17.01
C LYS A 185 1.47 18.04 16.30
N LEU A 186 1.20 18.08 14.97
CA LEU A 186 1.16 19.33 14.20
C LEU A 186 0.03 20.25 14.72
N LYS A 187 -1.14 19.70 14.95
CA LYS A 187 -2.29 20.39 15.53
C LYS A 187 -1.97 21.00 16.90
N ASP A 188 -1.32 20.24 17.77
CA ASP A 188 -1.01 20.66 19.13
C ASP A 188 0.25 21.54 19.21
N GLY A 189 0.94 21.79 18.09
CA GLY A 189 2.18 22.59 18.02
C GLY A 189 3.42 21.87 18.56
N ASN A 190 3.34 20.56 18.77
CA ASN A 190 4.45 19.70 19.23
C ASN A 190 5.33 19.16 18.09
N LEU A 191 4.98 19.50 16.87
CA LEU A 191 5.71 19.15 15.65
C LEU A 191 5.64 20.34 14.68
N ASP A 192 6.71 20.61 13.95
CA ASP A 192 6.75 21.71 12.96
C ASP A 192 6.40 21.23 11.56
N ALA A 193 6.85 20.03 11.17
CA ALA A 193 6.54 19.43 9.87
C ALA A 193 6.50 17.90 9.94
N SER A 194 5.83 17.29 8.96
CA SER A 194 5.80 15.84 8.77
C SER A 194 5.98 15.49 7.29
N LEU A 195 6.89 14.56 6.99
CA LEU A 195 7.03 13.98 5.66
C LEU A 195 6.04 12.83 5.50
N ILE A 196 5.13 12.95 4.56
CA ILE A 196 4.08 11.97 4.29
C ILE A 196 4.17 11.54 2.82
N THR A 197 4.37 10.26 2.56
CA THR A 197 4.33 9.67 1.22
C THR A 197 3.10 8.78 1.14
N ALA A 198 2.09 9.24 0.41
CA ALA A 198 0.80 8.56 0.30
C ALA A 198 0.03 9.06 -0.93
N GLY A 199 -1.01 8.34 -1.32
CA GLY A 199 -1.98 8.87 -2.28
C GLY A 199 -2.67 10.12 -1.75
N SER A 200 -2.86 11.11 -2.59
CA SER A 200 -3.54 12.36 -2.23
C SER A 200 -4.97 12.42 -2.79
N PRO A 201 -5.96 12.95 -2.02
CA PRO A 201 -5.83 13.48 -0.65
C PRO A 201 -5.58 12.40 0.41
N THR A 202 -4.66 12.64 1.32
CA THR A 202 -4.35 11.74 2.44
C THR A 202 -5.27 12.03 3.63
N ALA A 203 -5.86 11.00 4.24
CA ALA A 203 -6.86 11.15 5.28
C ALA A 203 -6.39 12.00 6.47
N SER A 204 -5.19 11.74 7.01
CA SER A 204 -4.62 12.50 8.14
C SER A 204 -4.38 13.97 7.82
N ILE A 205 -3.96 14.29 6.58
CA ILE A 205 -3.77 15.69 6.14
C ILE A 205 -5.13 16.38 5.97
N THR A 206 -6.12 15.69 5.38
CA THR A 206 -7.47 16.22 5.22
C THR A 206 -8.10 16.55 6.56
N GLU A 207 -7.98 15.67 7.54
CA GLU A 207 -8.47 15.88 8.90
C GLU A 207 -7.79 17.08 9.56
N LEU A 208 -6.45 17.15 9.51
CA LEU A 208 -5.67 18.27 10.05
C LEU A 208 -6.11 19.60 9.40
N ALA A 209 -6.18 19.65 8.06
CA ALA A 209 -6.52 20.85 7.30
C ALA A 209 -7.96 21.32 7.56
N THR A 210 -8.88 20.48 8.02
CA THR A 210 -10.25 20.87 8.34
C THR A 210 -10.30 21.91 9.46
N GLY A 211 -9.46 21.79 10.47
CA GLY A 211 -9.45 22.66 11.66
C GLY A 211 -8.23 23.58 11.79
N HIS A 212 -7.16 23.34 11.04
CA HIS A 212 -5.88 24.04 11.20
C HIS A 212 -5.35 24.45 9.84
N ASP A 213 -4.70 25.60 9.83
CA ASP A 213 -3.99 26.08 8.64
C ASP A 213 -2.65 25.34 8.52
N ILE A 214 -2.42 24.80 7.34
CA ILE A 214 -1.21 24.05 6.98
C ILE A 214 -0.56 24.64 5.74
N ARG A 215 0.67 24.26 5.49
CA ARG A 215 1.37 24.46 4.22
C ARG A 215 1.83 23.11 3.71
N ILE A 216 1.70 22.86 2.43
CA ILE A 216 2.45 21.80 1.74
C ILE A 216 3.68 22.48 1.13
N VAL A 217 4.85 22.05 1.58
CA VAL A 217 6.12 22.64 1.15
C VAL A 217 6.52 22.06 -0.20
N PRO A 218 6.84 22.87 -1.22
CA PRO A 218 7.25 22.36 -2.52
C PRO A 218 8.53 21.53 -2.42
N LEU A 219 8.59 20.46 -3.21
CA LEU A 219 9.77 19.62 -3.42
C LEU A 219 10.07 19.63 -4.92
N SER A 220 10.88 20.60 -5.36
CA SER A 220 11.24 20.80 -6.77
C SER A 220 12.60 21.52 -6.84
N GLY A 221 13.14 21.69 -8.05
CA GLY A 221 14.41 22.37 -8.27
C GLY A 221 15.60 21.42 -8.46
N ASP A 222 16.80 21.98 -8.43
CA ASP A 222 18.04 21.27 -8.74
C ASP A 222 18.34 20.15 -7.72
N GLU A 223 18.02 20.37 -6.45
CA GLU A 223 18.19 19.39 -5.37
C GLU A 223 17.31 18.15 -5.59
N ILE A 224 16.10 18.35 -6.06
CA ILE A 224 15.19 17.24 -6.38
C ILE A 224 15.66 16.54 -7.65
N THR A 225 16.14 17.25 -8.64
CA THR A 225 16.75 16.65 -9.84
C THR A 225 17.96 15.79 -9.46
N ALA A 226 18.83 16.26 -8.59
CA ALA A 226 19.95 15.49 -8.09
C ALA A 226 19.52 14.23 -7.30
N LEU A 227 18.44 14.34 -6.51
CA LEU A 227 17.84 13.18 -5.84
C LEU A 227 17.36 12.14 -6.85
N GLN A 228 16.67 12.56 -7.93
CA GLN A 228 16.14 11.67 -8.96
C GLN A 228 17.23 10.95 -9.76
N GLU A 229 18.41 11.53 -9.91
CA GLU A 229 19.57 10.87 -10.55
C GLU A 229 20.05 9.64 -9.76
N VAL A 230 19.97 9.68 -8.43
CA VAL A 230 20.39 8.57 -7.55
C VAL A 230 19.22 7.69 -7.11
N GLN A 231 18.00 8.21 -7.18
CA GLN A 231 16.76 7.53 -6.78
C GLN A 231 15.73 7.60 -7.93
N PRO A 232 15.87 6.78 -8.99
CA PRO A 232 15.07 6.89 -10.21
C PRO A 232 13.59 6.47 -10.03
N TYR A 233 13.20 6.06 -8.83
CA TYR A 233 11.80 5.72 -8.49
C TYR A 233 10.94 6.96 -8.25
N TYR A 234 11.54 8.12 -7.98
CA TYR A 234 10.82 9.38 -7.76
C TYR A 234 10.63 10.13 -9.07
N ALA A 235 9.37 10.30 -9.47
CA ALA A 235 8.99 11.10 -10.63
C ALA A 235 8.45 12.47 -10.18
N ASN A 236 8.57 13.49 -11.03
CA ASN A 236 7.91 14.77 -10.78
C ASN A 236 6.41 14.59 -10.69
N ALA A 237 5.79 15.26 -9.73
CA ALA A 237 4.37 15.23 -9.47
C ALA A 237 3.85 16.61 -9.10
N THR A 238 2.55 16.80 -9.19
CA THR A 238 1.87 18.03 -8.78
C THR A 238 0.72 17.68 -7.86
N LEU A 239 0.75 18.18 -6.63
CA LEU A 239 -0.43 18.20 -5.78
C LEU A 239 -1.33 19.35 -6.25
N LYS A 240 -2.53 19.03 -6.69
CA LYS A 240 -3.45 20.01 -7.25
C LYS A 240 -4.01 20.96 -6.18
N GLY A 241 -4.12 22.24 -6.52
CA GLY A 241 -4.84 23.23 -5.72
C GLY A 241 -6.27 22.74 -5.43
N GLY A 242 -6.75 22.99 -4.22
CA GLY A 242 -8.05 22.49 -3.76
C GLY A 242 -8.04 21.05 -3.21
N THR A 243 -6.91 20.33 -3.24
CA THR A 243 -6.79 18.98 -2.65
C THR A 243 -7.03 19.02 -1.14
N TYR A 244 -6.53 20.03 -0.46
CA TYR A 244 -6.75 20.27 0.98
C TYR A 244 -7.27 21.69 1.22
N ARG A 245 -8.07 21.90 2.26
CA ARG A 245 -8.54 23.23 2.66
C ARG A 245 -7.33 24.16 2.90
N GLY A 246 -7.36 25.32 2.28
CA GLY A 246 -6.30 26.34 2.38
C GLY A 246 -5.10 26.12 1.47
N ILE A 247 -5.07 25.06 0.67
CA ILE A 247 -4.07 24.83 -0.37
C ILE A 247 -4.74 25.08 -1.74
N ASP A 248 -4.79 26.34 -2.15
CA ASP A 248 -5.54 26.77 -3.34
C ASP A 248 -4.72 26.74 -4.64
N GLN A 249 -3.39 26.65 -4.53
CA GLN A 249 -2.49 26.61 -5.67
C GLN A 249 -1.90 25.21 -5.84
N ASP A 250 -1.53 24.87 -7.08
CA ASP A 250 -0.77 23.68 -7.39
C ASP A 250 0.58 23.74 -6.66
N VAL A 251 1.01 22.60 -6.08
CA VAL A 251 2.28 22.45 -5.40
C VAL A 251 3.12 21.41 -6.12
N GLU A 252 4.30 21.81 -6.61
CA GLU A 252 5.25 20.89 -7.22
C GLU A 252 5.89 19.99 -6.17
N THR A 253 5.98 18.71 -6.48
CA THR A 253 6.54 17.70 -5.60
C THR A 253 7.01 16.48 -6.42
N ILE A 254 7.31 15.39 -5.74
CA ILE A 254 7.65 14.10 -6.33
C ILE A 254 6.68 13.01 -5.89
N ALA A 255 6.65 11.93 -6.64
CA ALA A 255 5.86 10.74 -6.29
C ALA A 255 6.66 9.46 -6.55
N VAL A 256 6.37 8.43 -5.80
CA VAL A 256 6.82 7.05 -5.99
C VAL A 256 5.62 6.15 -6.23
N ARG A 257 5.78 5.00 -6.89
CA ARG A 257 4.65 4.06 -7.08
C ARG A 257 4.47 3.15 -5.88
N ALA A 258 3.23 2.94 -5.46
CA ALA A 258 2.85 1.83 -4.59
C ALA A 258 2.83 0.55 -5.42
N ILE A 259 3.50 -0.49 -4.94
CA ILE A 259 3.54 -1.82 -5.57
C ILE A 259 2.84 -2.82 -4.67
N TRP A 260 2.01 -3.65 -5.25
CA TRP A 260 1.47 -4.83 -4.61
C TRP A 260 2.45 -5.98 -4.78
N ALA A 261 2.92 -6.51 -3.69
CA ALA A 261 3.96 -7.54 -3.64
C ALA A 261 3.50 -8.77 -2.85
N THR A 262 4.18 -9.88 -3.06
CA THR A 262 3.99 -11.17 -2.39
C THR A 262 5.34 -11.86 -2.19
N HIS A 263 5.36 -13.05 -1.61
CA HIS A 263 6.55 -13.91 -1.57
C HIS A 263 6.43 -15.07 -2.56
N ALA A 264 7.58 -15.61 -2.98
CA ALA A 264 7.66 -16.66 -4.00
C ALA A 264 7.00 -18.01 -3.60
N GLY A 265 6.60 -18.16 -2.34
CA GLY A 265 5.92 -19.37 -1.85
C GLY A 265 4.39 -19.36 -2.03
N ILE A 266 3.82 -18.28 -2.56
CA ILE A 266 2.39 -18.24 -2.91
C ILE A 266 2.13 -19.14 -4.12
N ASP A 267 0.99 -19.83 -4.11
CA ASP A 267 0.55 -20.67 -5.22
C ASP A 267 0.32 -19.84 -6.50
N ASP A 268 0.75 -20.36 -7.65
CA ASP A 268 0.68 -19.63 -8.92
C ASP A 268 -0.75 -19.35 -9.37
N ASP A 269 -1.67 -20.27 -9.13
CA ASP A 269 -3.09 -20.09 -9.48
C ASP A 269 -3.78 -19.09 -8.55
N LEU A 270 -3.39 -19.08 -7.27
CA LEU A 270 -3.85 -18.06 -6.31
C LEU A 270 -3.36 -16.66 -6.72
N ALA A 271 -2.08 -16.51 -7.03
CA ALA A 271 -1.54 -15.23 -7.47
C ALA A 271 -2.18 -14.75 -8.77
N TYR A 272 -2.37 -15.64 -9.74
CA TYR A 272 -3.09 -15.36 -10.97
C TYR A 272 -4.53 -14.88 -10.70
N ALA A 273 -5.28 -15.61 -9.88
CA ALA A 273 -6.66 -15.28 -9.54
C ALA A 273 -6.78 -13.91 -8.87
N MET A 274 -5.85 -13.58 -7.97
CA MET A 274 -5.82 -12.30 -7.27
C MET A 274 -5.53 -11.13 -8.22
N VAL A 275 -4.52 -11.27 -9.09
CA VAL A 275 -4.11 -10.23 -10.05
C VAL A 275 -5.21 -10.00 -11.09
N LYS A 276 -5.80 -11.08 -11.61
CA LYS A 276 -6.96 -11.02 -12.51
C LYS A 276 -8.14 -10.31 -11.85
N ALA A 277 -8.49 -10.70 -10.62
CA ALA A 277 -9.57 -10.06 -9.90
C ALA A 277 -9.37 -8.56 -9.74
N LEU A 278 -8.14 -8.10 -9.44
CA LEU A 278 -7.82 -6.67 -9.34
C LEU A 278 -8.02 -5.97 -10.67
N TYR A 279 -7.30 -6.37 -11.71
CA TYR A 279 -7.22 -5.57 -12.95
C TYR A 279 -8.46 -5.67 -13.83
N GLU A 280 -9.32 -6.66 -13.62
CA GLU A 280 -10.64 -6.75 -14.28
C GLU A 280 -11.75 -5.97 -13.53
N ASN A 281 -11.48 -5.44 -12.32
CA ASN A 281 -12.47 -4.76 -11.48
C ASN A 281 -11.91 -3.49 -10.80
N THR A 282 -11.03 -2.74 -11.45
CA THR A 282 -10.37 -1.57 -10.87
C THR A 282 -11.32 -0.43 -10.51
N ASP A 283 -12.47 -0.33 -11.15
CA ASP A 283 -13.53 0.64 -10.88
C ASP A 283 -14.07 0.54 -9.43
N ILE A 284 -14.00 -0.63 -8.81
CA ILE A 284 -14.41 -0.84 -7.41
C ILE A 284 -13.50 -0.06 -6.45
N LEU A 285 -12.19 -0.02 -6.71
CA LEU A 285 -11.24 0.69 -5.85
C LEU A 285 -11.43 2.21 -5.89
N ALA A 286 -11.87 2.74 -7.03
CA ALA A 286 -12.19 4.16 -7.19
C ALA A 286 -13.33 4.65 -6.27
N GLN A 287 -14.19 3.74 -5.82
CA GLN A 287 -15.31 4.07 -4.92
C GLN A 287 -14.84 4.38 -3.49
N VAL A 288 -13.67 3.90 -3.08
CA VAL A 288 -13.13 4.12 -1.73
C VAL A 288 -12.16 5.29 -1.68
N HIS A 289 -11.34 5.44 -2.71
CA HIS A 289 -10.34 6.49 -2.76
C HIS A 289 -10.06 6.90 -4.21
N VAL A 290 -9.86 8.19 -4.46
CA VAL A 290 -9.59 8.71 -5.82
C VAL A 290 -8.33 8.07 -6.45
N MET A 291 -7.34 7.66 -5.64
CA MET A 291 -6.18 6.91 -6.12
C MET A 291 -6.54 5.52 -6.66
N GLY A 292 -7.67 4.96 -6.27
CA GLY A 292 -8.17 3.73 -6.88
C GLY A 292 -8.42 3.86 -8.37
N ALA A 293 -8.80 5.06 -8.84
CA ALA A 293 -8.97 5.36 -10.27
C ALA A 293 -7.64 5.41 -11.05
N GLN A 294 -6.50 5.48 -10.36
CA GLN A 294 -5.17 5.45 -10.98
C GLN A 294 -4.64 4.02 -11.15
N ILE A 295 -5.33 3.03 -10.58
CA ILE A 295 -4.98 1.61 -10.73
C ILE A 295 -5.58 1.12 -12.04
N SER A 296 -4.72 0.68 -12.95
CA SER A 296 -5.17 0.19 -14.26
C SER A 296 -4.22 -0.87 -14.80
N LEU A 297 -4.72 -1.70 -15.71
CA LEU A 297 -3.88 -2.67 -16.40
C LEU A 297 -2.77 -1.98 -17.22
N ALA A 298 -3.04 -0.80 -17.78
CA ALA A 298 -2.08 -0.03 -18.55
C ALA A 298 -0.84 0.40 -17.75
N THR A 299 -1.01 0.64 -16.45
CA THR A 299 0.07 1.06 -15.54
C THR A 299 0.57 -0.07 -14.63
N ALA A 300 0.07 -1.28 -14.81
CA ALA A 300 0.31 -2.43 -13.91
C ALA A 300 1.79 -2.83 -13.74
N LEU A 301 2.64 -2.47 -14.69
CA LEU A 301 4.07 -2.80 -14.65
C LEU A 301 4.98 -1.57 -14.46
N GLU A 302 4.40 -0.37 -14.27
CA GLU A 302 5.19 0.83 -13.99
C GLU A 302 5.96 0.71 -12.67
N SER A 303 7.25 1.06 -12.69
CA SER A 303 8.17 1.00 -11.53
C SER A 303 8.30 -0.39 -10.88
N VAL A 304 7.94 -1.46 -11.57
CA VAL A 304 8.20 -2.84 -11.13
C VAL A 304 9.63 -3.21 -11.50
N SER A 305 10.54 -3.20 -10.51
CA SER A 305 11.98 -3.43 -10.68
C SER A 305 12.45 -4.81 -10.25
N ILE A 306 11.57 -5.60 -9.66
CA ILE A 306 11.85 -6.97 -9.18
C ILE A 306 11.08 -8.00 -10.02
N PRO A 307 11.44 -9.29 -9.96
CA PRO A 307 10.69 -10.31 -10.69
C PRO A 307 9.21 -10.34 -10.32
N LEU A 308 8.37 -10.51 -11.32
CA LEU A 308 6.96 -10.82 -11.13
C LEU A 308 6.79 -12.19 -10.47
N HIS A 309 5.67 -12.38 -9.76
CA HIS A 309 5.24 -13.72 -9.39
C HIS A 309 4.78 -14.49 -10.64
N PRO A 310 5.08 -15.81 -10.78
CA PRO A 310 4.73 -16.57 -12.00
C PRO A 310 3.24 -16.48 -12.37
N GLY A 311 2.34 -16.51 -11.37
CA GLY A 311 0.91 -16.33 -11.59
C GLY A 311 0.54 -14.95 -12.12
N ALA A 312 1.18 -13.89 -11.63
CA ALA A 312 1.01 -12.54 -12.15
C ALA A 312 1.58 -12.41 -13.57
N GLU A 313 2.77 -12.97 -13.80
CA GLU A 313 3.41 -12.99 -15.11
C GLU A 313 2.50 -13.68 -16.15
N ARG A 314 1.89 -14.83 -15.81
CA ARG A 314 0.93 -15.54 -16.65
C ARG A 314 -0.24 -14.63 -17.06
N TYR A 315 -0.86 -13.94 -16.11
CA TYR A 315 -1.95 -13.00 -16.40
C TYR A 315 -1.51 -11.89 -17.35
N TYR A 316 -0.36 -11.26 -17.10
CA TYR A 316 0.14 -10.17 -17.97
C TYR A 316 0.52 -10.62 -19.36
N ARG A 317 1.00 -11.87 -19.53
CA ARG A 317 1.22 -12.47 -20.86
C ARG A 317 -0.09 -12.65 -21.61
N GLU A 318 -1.13 -13.17 -20.96
CA GLU A 318 -2.47 -13.32 -21.54
C GLU A 318 -3.07 -11.99 -21.97
N GLN A 319 -2.79 -10.92 -21.22
CA GLN A 319 -3.22 -9.56 -21.56
C GLN A 319 -2.32 -8.87 -22.60
N GLY A 320 -1.22 -9.49 -23.02
CA GLY A 320 -0.29 -8.96 -24.02
C GLY A 320 0.61 -7.83 -23.52
N LEU A 321 0.75 -7.62 -22.19
CA LEU A 321 1.62 -6.59 -21.62
C LEU A 321 3.10 -6.99 -21.67
N ILE A 322 3.38 -8.28 -21.60
CA ILE A 322 4.72 -8.88 -21.71
C ILE A 322 4.72 -10.03 -22.72
N LYS A 323 5.90 -10.34 -23.28
CA LYS A 323 6.08 -11.39 -24.30
C LYS A 323 6.30 -12.76 -23.70
#